data_0142514793861afd351e69f2110164a9
#
_entry.id   0142514793861afd351e69f2110164a9
#
_cell.length_a   1.000
_cell.length_b   1.000
_cell.length_c   1.000
_cell.angle_alpha   90.00
_cell.angle_beta   90.00
_cell.angle_gamma   90.00
#
_symmetry.space_group_name_H-M   'P 1'
#
loop_
_entity.id
_entity.type
_entity.pdbx_description
1 polymer ?
#
loop_
_entity_poly.entity_id
_entity_poly.type
_entity_poly.pdbx_seq_one_letter_code
_entity_poly.pdbx_strand_id
1 'polypeptide(L)'
;MKGINKLAIVAAAVAAFVASSVWYAAFGNATMELSGTGQDAAANMANPAYTALFVVAQSLVVAFVLSYFVVRLGVAGPNDAVRLGVLVWIFPAMILLGSVVHENVPWVLATIHAGDWLVKLLLMAVILGAWRGGPSEAKGVR
;
A
#
# COMPACT_ATOMS: atom_id res chain seq x y z
N MET A 1 -19.02 -5.86 12.87
CA MET A 1 -18.04 -5.95 11.78
C MET A 1 -17.84 -7.43 11.40
N LYS A 2 -18.94 -8.10 11.03
CA LYS A 2 -18.91 -9.48 10.51
C LYS A 2 -18.25 -9.46 9.11
N GLY A 3 -17.29 -10.33 8.86
CA GLY A 3 -16.64 -10.51 7.57
C GLY A 3 -15.22 -9.95 7.43
N ILE A 4 -14.68 -9.23 8.42
CA ILE A 4 -13.28 -8.77 8.39
C ILE A 4 -12.39 -9.88 8.94
N ASN A 5 -11.49 -10.40 8.11
CA ASN A 5 -10.52 -11.43 8.51
C ASN A 5 -9.20 -10.77 8.96
N LYS A 6 -8.90 -10.87 10.25
CA LYS A 6 -7.68 -10.29 10.84
C LYS A 6 -6.40 -10.87 10.24
N LEU A 7 -6.39 -12.17 9.93
CA LEU A 7 -5.23 -12.83 9.34
C LEU A 7 -4.97 -12.32 7.91
N ALA A 8 -6.04 -12.09 7.13
CA ALA A 8 -5.92 -11.50 5.80
C ALA A 8 -5.34 -10.07 5.85
N ILE A 9 -5.72 -9.28 6.86
CA ILE A 9 -5.16 -7.93 7.05
C ILE A 9 -3.66 -8.00 7.32
N VAL A 10 -3.24 -8.88 8.23
CA VAL A 10 -1.81 -9.06 8.55
C VAL A 10 -1.04 -9.54 7.32
N ALA A 11 -1.57 -10.54 6.61
CA ALA A 11 -0.94 -11.05 5.39
C ALA A 11 -0.82 -9.97 4.30
N ALA A 12 -1.86 -9.16 4.10
CA ALA A 12 -1.86 -8.05 3.16
C ALA A 12 -0.83 -6.97 3.56
N ALA A 13 -0.74 -6.62 4.85
CA ALA A 13 0.22 -5.65 5.35
C ALA A 13 1.67 -6.14 5.21
N VAL A 14 1.94 -7.42 5.50
CA VAL A 14 3.25 -8.03 5.32
C VAL A 14 3.65 -8.05 3.83
N ALA A 15 2.74 -8.46 2.95
CA ALA A 15 3.00 -8.47 1.51
C ALA A 15 3.31 -7.06 0.98
N ALA A 16 2.58 -6.04 1.42
CA ALA A 16 2.84 -4.66 1.06
C ALA A 16 4.19 -4.16 1.59
N PHE A 17 4.56 -4.50 2.82
CA PHE A 17 5.86 -4.16 3.39
C PHE A 17 7.00 -4.77 2.57
N VAL A 18 6.91 -6.06 2.24
CA VAL A 18 7.91 -6.75 1.41
C VAL A 18 8.01 -6.11 0.02
N ALA A 19 6.86 -5.86 -0.63
CA ALA A 19 6.84 -5.22 -1.94
C ALA A 19 7.48 -3.82 -1.93
N SER A 20 7.18 -3.02 -0.90
CA SER A 20 7.80 -1.70 -0.71
C SER A 20 9.31 -1.80 -0.49
N SER A 21 9.76 -2.79 0.29
CA SER A 21 11.18 -3.03 0.53
C SER A 21 11.93 -3.36 -0.77
N VAL A 22 11.34 -4.21 -1.61
CA VAL A 22 11.89 -4.54 -2.94
C VAL A 22 11.88 -3.32 -3.85
N TRP A 23 10.79 -2.54 -3.83
CA TRP A 23 10.66 -1.32 -4.62
C TRP A 23 11.77 -0.31 -4.30
N TYR A 24 11.97 -0.01 -3.01
CA TYR A 24 13.01 0.93 -2.60
C TYR A 24 14.42 0.34 -2.65
N ALA A 25 14.59 -0.97 -2.67
CA ALA A 25 15.88 -1.57 -3.02
C ALA A 25 16.26 -1.27 -4.49
N ALA A 26 15.27 -1.22 -5.39
CA ALA A 26 15.50 -0.90 -6.80
C ALA A 26 15.65 0.61 -7.07
N PHE A 27 14.84 1.44 -6.43
CA PHE A 27 14.74 2.88 -6.71
C PHE A 27 15.33 3.79 -5.62
N GLY A 28 15.88 3.23 -4.54
CA GLY A 28 16.35 3.98 -3.36
C GLY A 28 17.44 5.00 -3.68
N ASN A 29 18.39 4.65 -4.53
CA ASN A 29 19.45 5.58 -4.94
C ASN A 29 18.86 6.79 -5.68
N ALA A 30 17.95 6.56 -6.62
CA ALA A 30 17.28 7.63 -7.35
C ALA A 30 16.43 8.52 -6.42
N THR A 31 15.77 7.93 -5.43
CA THR A 31 15.00 8.71 -4.44
C THR A 31 15.89 9.55 -3.55
N MET A 32 17.07 9.07 -3.14
CA MET A 32 18.03 9.83 -2.35
C MET A 32 18.61 11.01 -3.14
N GLU A 33 18.99 10.79 -4.38
CA GLU A 33 19.53 11.86 -5.26
C GLU A 33 18.49 12.95 -5.52
N LEU A 34 17.23 12.55 -5.82
CA LEU A 34 16.16 13.48 -6.18
C LEU A 34 15.58 14.23 -4.98
N SER A 35 15.67 13.69 -3.78
CA SER A 35 15.17 14.37 -2.58
C SER A 35 16.11 15.46 -2.06
N GLY A 36 17.28 15.65 -2.69
CA GLY A 36 18.28 16.62 -2.26
C GLY A 36 18.87 16.33 -0.88
N THR A 37 18.57 15.17 -0.35
CA THR A 37 18.93 14.77 1.00
C THR A 37 20.20 13.92 1.02
N GLY A 38 21.17 14.17 0.17
CA GLY A 38 22.47 13.52 0.10
C GLY A 38 22.96 12.83 1.37
N GLN A 39 24.24 12.68 1.60
CA GLN A 39 24.82 11.98 2.76
C GLN A 39 24.35 12.49 4.14
N ASP A 40 23.87 13.74 4.22
CA ASP A 40 23.37 14.33 5.46
C ASP A 40 21.99 13.80 5.88
N ALA A 41 21.18 13.31 4.97
CA ALA A 41 19.91 12.69 5.30
C ALA A 41 20.08 11.28 5.85
N ALA A 42 21.09 10.54 5.41
CA ALA A 42 21.44 9.25 6.01
C ALA A 42 21.85 9.41 7.49
N ALA A 43 22.49 10.55 7.82
CA ALA A 43 22.85 10.89 9.21
C ALA A 43 21.66 11.39 10.04
N ASN A 44 20.65 12.00 9.38
CA ASN A 44 19.43 12.49 10.01
C ASN A 44 18.24 11.53 9.89
N MET A 45 18.41 10.38 9.26
CA MET A 45 17.38 9.35 9.28
C MET A 45 17.07 8.98 10.73
N ALA A 46 15.83 9.25 11.13
CA ALA A 46 15.26 8.69 12.34
C ALA A 46 15.64 7.21 12.42
N ASN A 47 16.01 6.76 13.61
CA ASN A 47 16.43 5.38 13.90
C ASN A 47 15.74 4.38 12.95
N PRO A 48 16.48 3.55 12.19
CA PRO A 48 15.91 2.64 11.20
C PRO A 48 14.78 1.76 11.73
N ALA A 49 14.87 1.39 13.03
CA ALA A 49 13.81 0.64 13.71
C ALA A 49 12.51 1.45 13.85
N TYR A 50 12.60 2.75 14.10
CA TYR A 50 11.42 3.62 14.17
C TYR A 50 10.75 3.78 12.81
N THR A 51 11.55 3.97 11.76
CA THR A 51 11.04 4.05 10.38
C THR A 51 10.35 2.75 9.97
N ALA A 52 10.97 1.60 10.25
CA ALA A 52 10.38 0.30 9.96
C ALA A 52 9.06 0.09 10.71
N LEU A 53 9.02 0.43 12.01
CA LEU A 53 7.80 0.35 12.82
C LEU A 53 6.68 1.24 12.26
N PHE A 54 7.02 2.46 11.85
CA PHE A 54 6.05 3.37 11.24
C PHE A 54 5.48 2.81 9.93
N VAL A 55 6.31 2.27 9.04
CA VAL A 55 5.87 1.68 7.77
C VAL A 55 4.98 0.46 8.00
N VAL A 56 5.32 -0.38 8.99
CA VAL A 56 4.47 -1.53 9.37
C VAL A 56 3.12 -1.06 9.90
N ALA A 57 3.12 -0.09 10.82
CA ALA A 57 1.88 0.47 11.37
C ALA A 57 1.00 1.11 10.28
N GLN A 58 1.60 1.89 9.38
CA GLN A 58 0.92 2.47 8.23
C GLN A 58 0.30 1.38 7.34
N SER A 59 1.05 0.34 7.02
CA SER A 59 0.58 -0.76 6.18
C SER A 59 -0.60 -1.51 6.82
N LEU A 60 -0.58 -1.70 8.14
CA LEU A 60 -1.69 -2.31 8.89
C LEU A 60 -2.95 -1.44 8.85
N VAL A 61 -2.81 -0.13 9.04
CA VAL A 61 -3.94 0.81 8.98
C VAL A 61 -4.56 0.80 7.59
N VAL A 62 -3.74 0.89 6.53
CA VAL A 62 -4.21 0.88 5.15
C VAL A 62 -4.89 -0.45 4.81
N ALA A 63 -4.30 -1.59 5.19
CA ALA A 63 -4.89 -2.91 4.98
C ALA A 63 -6.22 -3.07 5.73
N PHE A 64 -6.34 -2.52 6.93
CA PHE A 64 -7.59 -2.53 7.69
C PHE A 64 -8.69 -1.72 6.98
N VAL A 65 -8.38 -0.48 6.56
CA VAL A 65 -9.33 0.37 5.83
C VAL A 65 -9.73 -0.27 4.50
N LEU A 66 -8.77 -0.82 3.77
CA LEU A 66 -9.04 -1.50 2.50
C LEU A 66 -9.89 -2.76 2.71
N SER A 67 -9.64 -3.53 3.78
CA SER A 67 -10.49 -4.66 4.18
C SER A 67 -11.94 -4.25 4.44
N TYR A 68 -12.15 -3.09 5.06
CA TYR A 68 -13.49 -2.55 5.25
C TYR A 68 -14.18 -2.27 3.90
N PHE A 69 -13.49 -1.66 2.92
CA PHE A 69 -14.04 -1.43 1.58
C PHE A 69 -14.31 -2.74 0.85
N VAL A 70 -13.40 -3.71 0.89
CA VAL A 70 -13.56 -5.04 0.29
C VAL A 70 -14.84 -5.71 0.82
N VAL A 71 -15.09 -5.62 2.15
CA VAL A 71 -16.29 -6.18 2.77
C VAL A 71 -17.55 -5.41 2.37
N ARG A 72 -17.51 -4.09 2.42
CA ARG A 72 -18.69 -3.23 2.18
C ARG A 72 -19.13 -3.22 0.73
N LEU A 73 -18.18 -3.26 -0.22
CA LEU A 73 -18.46 -3.24 -1.64
C LEU A 73 -18.68 -4.65 -2.22
N GLY A 74 -18.59 -5.69 -1.38
CA GLY A 74 -18.81 -7.06 -1.83
C GLY A 74 -17.75 -7.56 -2.82
N VAL A 75 -16.53 -7.03 -2.75
CA VAL A 75 -15.44 -7.41 -3.67
C VAL A 75 -15.18 -8.91 -3.53
N ALA A 76 -15.40 -9.66 -4.60
CA ALA A 76 -15.23 -11.10 -4.66
C ALA A 76 -14.54 -11.48 -5.97
N GLY A 77 -13.22 -11.58 -5.93
CA GLY A 77 -12.44 -11.97 -7.09
C GLY A 77 -11.38 -10.94 -7.51
N PRO A 78 -10.42 -11.36 -8.34
CA PRO A 78 -9.25 -10.55 -8.66
C PRO A 78 -9.58 -9.29 -9.47
N ASN A 79 -10.54 -9.35 -10.38
CA ASN A 79 -10.88 -8.20 -11.22
C ASN A 79 -11.48 -7.04 -10.40
N ASP A 80 -12.40 -7.35 -9.48
CA ASP A 80 -13.01 -6.32 -8.63
C ASP A 80 -11.99 -5.80 -7.61
N ALA A 81 -11.11 -6.67 -7.12
CA ALA A 81 -10.02 -6.29 -6.24
C ALA A 81 -9.03 -5.32 -6.92
N VAL A 82 -8.64 -5.60 -8.17
CA VAL A 82 -7.78 -4.70 -8.96
C VAL A 82 -8.46 -3.36 -9.19
N ARG A 83 -9.73 -3.35 -9.58
CA ARG A 83 -10.52 -2.11 -9.74
C ARG A 83 -10.55 -1.28 -8.46
N LEU A 84 -10.82 -1.92 -7.33
CA LEU A 84 -10.79 -1.23 -6.03
C LEU A 84 -9.40 -0.67 -5.72
N GLY A 85 -8.34 -1.47 -5.91
CA GLY A 85 -6.96 -1.04 -5.68
C GLY A 85 -6.58 0.19 -6.50
N VAL A 86 -6.94 0.21 -7.79
CA VAL A 86 -6.70 1.36 -8.68
C VAL A 86 -7.52 2.59 -8.24
N LEU A 87 -8.79 2.41 -7.90
CA LEU A 87 -9.64 3.53 -7.44
C LEU A 87 -9.10 4.16 -6.15
N VAL A 88 -8.69 3.34 -5.19
CA VAL A 88 -8.11 3.84 -3.94
C VAL A 88 -6.74 4.50 -4.19
N TRP A 89 -5.96 3.99 -5.14
CA TRP A 89 -4.67 4.56 -5.52
C TRP A 89 -4.77 5.99 -6.07
N ILE A 90 -5.87 6.37 -6.70
CA ILE A 90 -6.05 7.73 -7.21
C ILE A 90 -5.84 8.79 -6.11
N PHE A 91 -6.24 8.50 -4.85
CA PHE A 91 -6.05 9.44 -3.75
C PHE A 91 -4.57 9.77 -3.48
N PRO A 92 -3.70 8.80 -3.15
CA PRO A 92 -2.28 9.09 -2.95
C PRO A 92 -1.61 9.62 -4.22
N ALA A 93 -2.00 9.19 -5.42
CA ALA A 93 -1.46 9.70 -6.66
C ALA A 93 -1.77 11.20 -6.83
N MET A 94 -2.98 11.65 -6.53
CA MET A 94 -3.36 13.06 -6.59
C MET A 94 -2.68 13.89 -5.50
N ILE A 95 -2.47 13.36 -4.29
CA ILE A 95 -1.72 14.02 -3.23
C ILE A 95 -0.26 14.24 -3.67
N LEU A 96 0.38 13.21 -4.23
CA LEU A 96 1.75 13.30 -4.74
C LEU A 96 1.89 14.27 -5.92
N LEU A 97 0.89 14.31 -6.80
CA LEU A 97 0.83 15.32 -7.87
C LEU A 97 0.72 16.74 -7.29
N GLY A 98 -0.07 16.91 -6.22
CA GLY A 98 -0.15 18.17 -5.49
C GLY A 98 1.21 18.62 -4.93
N SER A 99 1.99 17.68 -4.38
CA SER A 99 3.36 17.98 -3.88
C SER A 99 4.29 18.46 -5.00
N VAL A 100 4.15 17.94 -6.21
CA VAL A 100 4.92 18.44 -7.38
C VAL A 100 4.59 19.91 -7.67
N VAL A 101 3.30 20.25 -7.63
CA VAL A 101 2.82 21.59 -7.99
C VAL A 101 3.10 22.64 -6.90
N HIS A 102 2.88 22.27 -5.63
CA HIS A 102 2.90 23.23 -4.51
C HIS A 102 4.22 23.22 -3.72
N GLU A 103 4.93 22.10 -3.69
CA GLU A 103 6.13 21.91 -2.86
C GLU A 103 7.41 21.78 -3.71
N ASN A 104 7.30 21.89 -5.05
CA ASN A 104 8.40 21.71 -6.00
C ASN A 104 9.10 20.35 -5.87
N VAL A 105 8.39 19.32 -5.47
CA VAL A 105 8.92 17.94 -5.45
C VAL A 105 9.21 17.50 -6.89
N PRO A 106 10.39 16.93 -7.19
CA PRO A 106 10.69 16.41 -8.52
C PRO A 106 9.61 15.41 -8.98
N TRP A 107 9.08 15.60 -10.18
CA TRP A 107 8.00 14.74 -10.71
C TRP A 107 8.40 13.26 -10.78
N VAL A 108 9.68 12.97 -11.02
CA VAL A 108 10.23 11.60 -11.02
C VAL A 108 10.10 10.98 -9.63
N LEU A 109 10.44 11.73 -8.58
CA LEU A 109 10.31 11.28 -7.20
C LEU A 109 8.84 10.99 -6.83
N ALA A 110 7.93 11.88 -7.20
CA ALA A 110 6.50 11.68 -7.00
C ALA A 110 5.99 10.44 -7.75
N THR A 111 6.49 10.19 -8.97
CA THR A 111 6.13 8.98 -9.76
C THR A 111 6.64 7.71 -9.10
N ILE A 112 7.86 7.69 -8.56
CA ILE A 112 8.39 6.53 -7.84
C ILE A 112 7.52 6.22 -6.61
N HIS A 113 7.15 7.24 -5.82
CA HIS A 113 6.28 7.04 -4.67
C HIS A 113 4.85 6.62 -5.06
N ALA A 114 4.30 7.19 -6.14
CA ALA A 114 2.99 6.78 -6.66
C ALA A 114 2.98 5.32 -7.13
N GLY A 115 4.08 4.86 -7.76
CA GLY A 115 4.26 3.48 -8.17
C GLY A 115 4.30 2.51 -6.98
N ASP A 116 5.04 2.84 -5.91
CA ASP A 116 5.06 2.06 -4.68
C ASP A 116 3.65 1.92 -4.07
N TRP A 117 2.90 3.02 -3.99
CA TRP A 117 1.51 2.99 -3.52
C TRP A 117 0.60 2.15 -4.40
N LEU A 118 0.78 2.18 -5.73
CA LEU A 118 -0.01 1.37 -6.65
C LEU A 118 0.21 -0.12 -6.39
N VAL A 119 1.48 -0.54 -6.34
CA VAL A 119 1.83 -1.95 -6.10
C VAL A 119 1.28 -2.43 -4.75
N LYS A 120 1.46 -1.66 -3.69
CA LYS A 120 0.95 -1.98 -2.35
C LYS A 120 -0.57 -2.16 -2.33
N LEU A 121 -1.30 -1.19 -2.87
CA LEU A 121 -2.77 -1.21 -2.85
C LEU A 121 -3.33 -2.34 -3.70
N LEU A 122 -2.72 -2.64 -4.85
CA LEU A 122 -3.12 -3.78 -5.68
C LEU A 122 -2.90 -5.10 -4.95
N LEU A 123 -1.72 -5.32 -4.37
CA LEU A 123 -1.42 -6.53 -3.61
C LEU A 123 -2.37 -6.71 -2.42
N MET A 124 -2.56 -5.66 -1.63
CA MET A 124 -3.49 -5.71 -0.49
C MET A 124 -4.91 -6.02 -0.94
N ALA A 125 -5.41 -5.35 -1.99
CA ALA A 125 -6.76 -5.56 -2.50
C ALA A 125 -6.97 -7.00 -2.99
N VAL A 126 -6.00 -7.54 -3.75
CA VAL A 126 -6.06 -8.91 -4.27
C VAL A 126 -6.03 -9.94 -3.14
N ILE A 127 -5.14 -9.78 -2.16
CA ILE A 127 -5.06 -10.68 -1.01
C ILE A 127 -6.37 -10.66 -0.22
N LEU A 128 -6.89 -9.48 0.10
CA LEU A 128 -8.12 -9.30 0.86
C LEU A 128 -9.34 -9.83 0.10
N GLY A 129 -9.41 -9.59 -1.22
CA GLY A 129 -10.48 -10.08 -2.09
C GLY A 129 -10.46 -11.61 -2.25
N ALA A 130 -9.27 -12.20 -2.43
CA ALA A 130 -9.10 -13.64 -2.54
C ALA A 130 -9.48 -14.37 -1.24
N TRP A 131 -9.18 -13.78 -0.08
CA TRP A 131 -9.54 -14.39 1.22
C TRP A 131 -11.04 -14.43 1.47
N ARG A 132 -11.83 -13.57 0.83
CA ARG A 132 -13.31 -13.63 0.88
C ARG A 132 -13.89 -14.70 -0.03
N GLY A 133 -13.26 -14.96 -1.19
CA GLY A 133 -13.71 -15.98 -2.15
C GLY A 133 -13.36 -17.43 -1.77
N GLY A 134 -12.80 -17.67 -0.58
CA GLY A 134 -12.44 -19.00 -0.12
C GLY A 134 -13.65 -19.90 0.18
N PRO A 135 -13.49 -21.23 0.18
CA PRO A 135 -14.58 -22.23 0.17
C PRO A 135 -15.50 -22.24 1.41
N SER A 136 -15.32 -21.34 2.35
CA SER A 136 -16.07 -21.31 3.61
C SER A 136 -17.51 -20.80 3.49
N GLU A 137 -17.88 -20.10 2.42
CA GLU A 137 -19.25 -19.58 2.25
C GLU A 137 -20.16 -20.46 1.37
N ALA A 138 -19.60 -21.45 0.67
CA ALA A 138 -20.38 -22.36 -0.17
C ALA A 138 -21.16 -23.41 0.62
N LYS A 139 -21.02 -23.50 1.96
CA LYS A 139 -21.70 -24.49 2.83
C LYS A 139 -22.95 -23.97 3.55
N GLY A 140 -23.40 -22.77 3.27
CA GLY A 140 -24.53 -22.13 3.98
C GLY A 140 -25.86 -22.07 3.23
N VAL A 141 -25.97 -22.67 2.05
CA VAL A 141 -27.24 -22.71 1.30
C VAL A 141 -27.64 -24.18 1.06
N ARG A 142 -28.26 -24.75 2.05
CA ARG A 142 -29.21 -25.87 1.91
C ARG A 142 -30.35 -25.66 2.88
#